data_ae774eacddb3d5e08f555928bfda83c4
#
_entry.id   ae774eacddb3d5e08f555928bfda83c4
#
_cell.length_a   1.000
_cell.length_b   1.000
_cell.length_c   1.000
_cell.angle_alpha   90.00
_cell.angle_beta   90.00
_cell.angle_gamma   90.00
#
_symmetry.space_group_name_H-M   'P 1'
#
loop_
_entity.id
_entity.type
_entity.pdbx_description
1 polymer ?
#
loop_
_entity_poly.entity_id
_entity_poly.type
_entity_poly.pdbx_seq_one_letter_code
_entity_poly.pdbx_strand_id
1 'polypeptide(L)'
;YAQVGAESDWRTANTESFKSTFVPENGYELIFNDAQQKQENQIKAIRDFIQQEVDYIVLAPVVETGWDTVLQEAKDAGIPVILSDRMIKTSDDSLYTALVCGDFIKEGETAGHWLEDYLKSKNVSADEKINIVTLQGTIGASAQVGRTDGFANILGQNANWDMLAKQTGEFTQSKGQEVMESFLKQFD
;
A
#
# COMPACT_ATOMS: atom_id res chain seq x y z
N TYR A 1 -2.92 2.69 -17.30
CA TYR A 1 -2.72 2.27 -15.90
C TYR A 1 -1.43 2.88 -15.36
N ALA A 2 -1.53 3.68 -14.29
CA ALA A 2 -0.41 4.25 -13.56
C ALA A 2 -0.05 3.32 -12.38
N GLN A 3 0.92 2.43 -12.59
CA GLN A 3 1.40 1.47 -11.59
C GLN A 3 2.43 2.13 -10.66
N VAL A 4 2.49 1.67 -9.40
CA VAL A 4 3.51 2.11 -8.41
C VAL A 4 4.93 1.89 -8.92
N GLY A 5 5.22 0.65 -9.35
CA GLY A 5 6.56 0.20 -9.73
C GLY A 5 6.60 -1.30 -9.97
N ALA A 6 7.76 -1.90 -9.73
CA ALA A 6 8.00 -3.34 -9.75
C ALA A 6 8.81 -3.78 -8.51
N GLU A 7 8.44 -3.21 -7.35
CA GLU A 7 9.19 -3.31 -6.10
C GLU A 7 9.15 -4.70 -5.45
N SER A 8 8.21 -5.55 -5.86
CA SER A 8 8.01 -6.87 -5.27
C SER A 8 7.42 -7.86 -6.27
N ASP A 9 7.54 -9.16 -5.99
CA ASP A 9 6.91 -10.22 -6.78
C ASP A 9 5.38 -10.06 -6.81
N TRP A 10 4.77 -9.62 -5.70
CA TRP A 10 3.36 -9.32 -5.66
C TRP A 10 2.98 -8.21 -6.65
N ARG A 11 3.78 -7.13 -6.70
CA ARG A 11 3.54 -6.03 -7.63
C ARG A 11 3.73 -6.46 -9.09
N THR A 12 4.70 -7.30 -9.34
CA THR A 12 4.92 -7.90 -10.67
C THR A 12 3.71 -8.75 -11.09
N ALA A 13 3.21 -9.61 -10.19
CA ALA A 13 2.00 -10.41 -10.46
C ALA A 13 0.76 -9.53 -10.69
N ASN A 14 0.59 -8.44 -9.92
CA ASN A 14 -0.47 -7.47 -10.14
C ASN A 14 -0.36 -6.81 -11.53
N THR A 15 0.83 -6.41 -11.95
CA THR A 15 1.08 -5.86 -13.29
C THR A 15 0.73 -6.87 -14.39
N GLU A 16 1.16 -8.12 -14.25
CA GLU A 16 0.86 -9.17 -15.23
C GLU A 16 -0.65 -9.49 -15.28
N SER A 17 -1.35 -9.43 -14.15
CA SER A 17 -2.81 -9.55 -14.12
C SER A 17 -3.50 -8.47 -14.97
N PHE A 18 -3.06 -7.21 -14.85
CA PHE A 18 -3.57 -6.13 -15.68
C PHE A 18 -3.26 -6.35 -17.17
N LYS A 19 -2.01 -6.66 -17.51
CA LYS A 19 -1.57 -6.86 -18.89
C LYS A 19 -2.24 -8.04 -19.57
N SER A 20 -2.56 -9.10 -18.83
CA SER A 20 -3.23 -10.27 -19.38
C SER A 20 -4.75 -10.12 -19.48
N THR A 21 -5.34 -9.22 -18.69
CA THR A 21 -6.80 -9.01 -18.66
C THR A 21 -7.22 -7.92 -19.66
N PHE A 22 -6.50 -6.81 -19.69
CA PHE A 22 -6.82 -5.66 -20.55
C PHE A 22 -6.07 -5.76 -21.87
N VAL A 23 -6.52 -6.70 -22.71
CA VAL A 23 -5.96 -7.02 -24.02
C VAL A 23 -6.95 -6.72 -25.14
N PRO A 24 -6.51 -6.53 -26.39
CA PRO A 24 -7.40 -6.26 -27.54
C PRO A 24 -8.47 -7.32 -27.74
N GLU A 25 -8.18 -8.59 -27.46
CA GLU A 25 -9.13 -9.71 -27.56
C GLU A 25 -10.31 -9.56 -26.60
N ASN A 26 -10.12 -8.84 -25.49
CA ASN A 26 -11.15 -8.50 -24.50
C ASN A 26 -11.77 -7.12 -24.75
N GLY A 27 -11.39 -6.44 -25.86
CA GLY A 27 -11.90 -5.13 -26.23
C GLY A 27 -11.21 -3.95 -25.56
N TYR A 28 -9.98 -4.14 -25.05
CA TYR A 28 -9.21 -3.11 -24.35
C TYR A 28 -7.89 -2.80 -25.07
N GLU A 29 -7.44 -1.56 -24.95
CA GLU A 29 -6.09 -1.15 -25.23
C GLU A 29 -5.46 -0.59 -23.94
N LEU A 30 -4.46 -1.31 -23.40
CA LEU A 30 -3.81 -0.94 -22.14
C LEU A 30 -2.60 -0.04 -22.37
N ILE A 31 -2.71 1.22 -21.98
CA ILE A 31 -1.56 2.13 -21.84
C ILE A 31 -1.01 1.97 -20.42
N PHE A 32 0.20 1.41 -20.30
CA PHE A 32 0.83 1.09 -19.03
C PHE A 32 2.01 2.01 -18.74
N ASN A 33 2.07 2.52 -17.50
CA ASN A 33 3.19 3.31 -16.99
C ASN A 33 3.69 2.72 -15.67
N ASP A 34 5.00 2.48 -15.58
CA ASP A 34 5.70 2.13 -14.34
C ASP A 34 6.30 3.41 -13.74
N ALA A 35 5.82 3.79 -12.57
CA ALA A 35 6.26 5.02 -11.92
C ALA A 35 7.58 4.88 -11.13
N GLN A 36 8.15 3.69 -11.04
CA GLN A 36 9.40 3.45 -10.32
C GLN A 36 9.36 3.95 -8.87
N GLN A 37 8.21 3.74 -8.21
CA GLN A 37 7.91 4.17 -6.83
C GLN A 37 7.99 5.70 -6.61
N LYS A 38 7.81 6.50 -7.68
CA LYS A 38 7.83 7.96 -7.62
C LYS A 38 6.47 8.55 -7.94
N GLN A 39 5.89 9.28 -6.99
CA GLN A 39 4.60 9.95 -7.17
C GLN A 39 4.62 10.93 -8.35
N GLU A 40 5.72 11.67 -8.52
CA GLU A 40 5.88 12.61 -9.63
C GLU A 40 5.73 11.94 -11.02
N ASN A 41 6.22 10.69 -11.14
CA ASN A 41 6.06 9.92 -12.38
C ASN A 41 4.61 9.51 -12.62
N GLN A 42 3.86 9.16 -11.55
CA GLN A 42 2.42 8.86 -11.67
C GLN A 42 1.62 10.12 -12.04
N ILE A 43 1.91 11.25 -11.41
CA ILE A 43 1.27 12.54 -11.76
C ILE A 43 1.51 12.89 -13.23
N LYS A 44 2.74 12.70 -13.71
CA LYS A 44 3.07 12.91 -15.13
C LYS A 44 2.30 11.93 -16.02
N ALA A 45 2.28 10.64 -15.66
CA ALA A 45 1.57 9.62 -16.43
C ALA A 45 0.06 9.91 -16.52
N ILE A 46 -0.57 10.38 -15.44
CA ILE A 46 -1.99 10.77 -15.45
C ILE A 46 -2.23 11.93 -16.44
N ARG A 47 -1.36 12.94 -16.44
CA ARG A 47 -1.46 14.05 -17.41
C ARG A 47 -1.26 13.58 -18.85
N ASP A 48 -0.31 12.66 -19.07
CA ASP A 48 -0.09 12.06 -20.40
C ASP A 48 -1.32 11.25 -20.85
N PHE A 49 -2.00 10.56 -19.94
CA PHE A 49 -3.27 9.85 -20.21
C PHE A 49 -4.43 10.83 -20.55
N ILE A 50 -4.52 11.94 -19.81
CA ILE A 50 -5.50 12.99 -20.10
C ILE A 50 -5.28 13.57 -21.52
N GLN A 51 -4.03 13.83 -21.89
CA GLN A 51 -3.69 14.34 -23.24
C GLN A 51 -3.99 13.32 -24.35
N GLN A 52 -3.94 12.03 -24.04
CA GLN A 52 -4.28 10.94 -24.97
C GLN A 52 -5.78 10.64 -25.00
N GLU A 53 -6.59 11.37 -24.21
CA GLU A 53 -8.05 11.22 -24.16
C GLU A 53 -8.48 9.77 -23.87
N VAL A 54 -7.80 9.08 -22.93
CA VAL A 54 -8.14 7.70 -22.56
C VAL A 54 -9.55 7.62 -21.95
N ASP A 55 -10.22 6.48 -22.10
CA ASP A 55 -11.57 6.28 -21.56
C ASP A 55 -11.60 6.15 -20.04
N TYR A 56 -10.55 5.58 -19.44
CA TYR A 56 -10.43 5.33 -18.00
C TYR A 56 -8.97 5.47 -17.54
N ILE A 57 -8.79 5.99 -16.35
CA ILE A 57 -7.49 5.96 -15.65
C ILE A 57 -7.59 4.99 -14.48
N VAL A 58 -6.69 4.01 -14.42
CA VAL A 58 -6.49 3.18 -13.23
C VAL A 58 -5.21 3.64 -12.55
N LEU A 59 -5.28 3.89 -11.24
CA LEU A 59 -4.18 4.39 -10.44
C LEU A 59 -3.96 3.47 -9.21
N ALA A 60 -2.74 2.94 -9.07
CA ALA A 60 -2.26 2.38 -7.81
C ALA A 60 -1.33 3.41 -7.15
N PRO A 61 -1.79 4.24 -6.20
CA PRO A 61 -1.01 5.40 -5.74
C PRO A 61 0.21 4.97 -4.90
N VAL A 62 1.34 5.65 -5.08
CA VAL A 62 2.58 5.41 -4.29
C VAL A 62 2.33 5.77 -2.83
N VAL A 63 1.72 6.93 -2.57
CA VAL A 63 1.36 7.46 -1.24
C VAL A 63 -0.08 7.95 -1.23
N GLU A 64 -0.65 8.21 -0.05
CA GLU A 64 -2.07 8.60 0.08
C GLU A 64 -2.36 10.05 -0.31
N THR A 65 -1.40 10.95 -0.21
CA THR A 65 -1.64 12.41 -0.32
C THR A 65 -1.05 13.02 -1.58
N GLY A 66 -1.53 14.23 -1.94
CA GLY A 66 -0.97 15.01 -3.05
C GLY A 66 -1.59 14.70 -4.41
N TRP A 67 -2.81 14.14 -4.44
CA TRP A 67 -3.48 13.71 -5.67
C TRP A 67 -4.55 14.68 -6.17
N ASP A 68 -5.11 15.52 -5.27
CA ASP A 68 -6.32 16.32 -5.55
C ASP A 68 -6.21 17.12 -6.87
N THR A 69 -5.07 17.77 -7.11
CA THR A 69 -4.89 18.59 -8.31
C THR A 69 -4.96 17.76 -9.60
N VAL A 70 -4.17 16.70 -9.71
CA VAL A 70 -4.13 15.90 -10.96
C VAL A 70 -5.40 15.09 -11.17
N LEU A 71 -6.06 14.67 -10.10
CA LEU A 71 -7.34 13.98 -10.20
C LEU A 71 -8.48 14.95 -10.55
N GLN A 72 -8.39 16.21 -10.12
CA GLN A 72 -9.30 17.25 -10.59
C GLN A 72 -9.10 17.50 -12.10
N GLU A 73 -7.84 17.54 -12.58
CA GLU A 73 -7.55 17.65 -14.02
C GLU A 73 -8.20 16.50 -14.82
N ALA A 74 -8.14 15.26 -14.31
CA ALA A 74 -8.79 14.10 -14.94
C ALA A 74 -10.32 14.22 -14.92
N LYS A 75 -10.90 14.64 -13.80
CA LYS A 75 -12.33 14.88 -13.64
C LYS A 75 -12.84 15.98 -14.59
N ASP A 76 -12.11 17.09 -14.71
CA ASP A 76 -12.45 18.19 -15.62
C ASP A 76 -12.40 17.76 -17.10
N ALA A 77 -11.51 16.82 -17.43
CA ALA A 77 -11.45 16.16 -18.72
C ALA A 77 -12.56 15.11 -18.95
N GLY A 78 -13.38 14.83 -17.93
CA GLY A 78 -14.44 13.83 -18.00
C GLY A 78 -13.94 12.37 -17.94
N ILE A 79 -12.69 12.13 -17.52
CA ILE A 79 -12.07 10.80 -17.47
C ILE A 79 -12.23 10.21 -16.06
N PRO A 80 -13.01 9.13 -15.89
CA PRO A 80 -13.17 8.47 -14.60
C PRO A 80 -11.88 7.81 -14.13
N VAL A 81 -11.61 7.94 -12.82
CA VAL A 81 -10.44 7.34 -12.17
C VAL A 81 -10.88 6.18 -11.28
N ILE A 82 -10.20 5.05 -11.40
CA ILE A 82 -10.37 3.86 -10.56
C ILE A 82 -9.10 3.68 -9.75
N LEU A 83 -9.24 3.64 -8.42
CA LEU A 83 -8.13 3.32 -7.52
C LEU A 83 -8.00 1.80 -7.38
N SER A 84 -6.79 1.29 -7.56
CA SER A 84 -6.47 -0.14 -7.48
C SER A 84 -5.43 -0.41 -6.41
N ASP A 85 -5.67 -1.42 -5.57
CA ASP A 85 -4.80 -1.88 -4.48
C ASP A 85 -4.64 -0.85 -3.35
N ARG A 86 -4.37 0.41 -3.65
CA ARG A 86 -4.10 1.45 -2.65
C ARG A 86 -5.12 2.59 -2.74
N MET A 87 -5.39 3.21 -1.62
CA MET A 87 -6.30 4.36 -1.53
C MET A 87 -5.54 5.68 -1.45
N ILE A 88 -6.27 6.76 -1.70
CA ILE A 88 -5.81 8.13 -1.48
C ILE A 88 -6.53 8.74 -0.28
N LYS A 89 -5.94 9.79 0.28
CA LYS A 89 -6.57 10.65 1.27
C LYS A 89 -6.90 11.97 0.61
N THR A 90 -8.18 12.22 0.41
CA THR A 90 -8.73 13.43 -0.19
C THR A 90 -9.91 13.94 0.63
N SER A 91 -10.25 15.22 0.47
CA SER A 91 -11.48 15.82 1.01
C SER A 91 -12.63 15.77 0.02
N ASP A 92 -12.42 15.31 -1.20
CA ASP A 92 -13.44 15.19 -2.26
C ASP A 92 -13.44 13.79 -2.88
N ASP A 93 -14.31 12.93 -2.37
CA ASP A 93 -14.47 11.55 -2.87
C ASP A 93 -14.95 11.47 -4.33
N SER A 94 -15.40 12.59 -4.91
CA SER A 94 -15.81 12.65 -6.32
C SER A 94 -14.62 12.69 -7.31
N LEU A 95 -13.37 12.72 -6.80
CA LEU A 95 -12.16 12.67 -7.61
C LEU A 95 -11.83 11.26 -8.13
N TYR A 96 -12.50 10.25 -7.63
CA TYR A 96 -12.40 8.88 -8.15
C TYR A 96 -13.78 8.22 -8.20
N THR A 97 -13.94 7.28 -9.10
CA THR A 97 -15.22 6.61 -9.35
C THR A 97 -15.37 5.35 -8.51
N ALA A 98 -14.29 4.61 -8.31
CA ALA A 98 -14.28 3.35 -7.57
C ALA A 98 -12.91 3.08 -6.92
N LEU A 99 -12.94 2.31 -5.83
CA LEU A 99 -11.77 1.80 -5.14
C LEU A 99 -11.89 0.28 -5.01
N VAL A 100 -10.86 -0.43 -5.46
CA VAL A 100 -10.70 -1.87 -5.32
C VAL A 100 -9.42 -2.14 -4.55
N CYS A 101 -9.52 -2.41 -3.25
CA CYS A 101 -8.36 -2.65 -2.38
C CYS A 101 -8.67 -3.61 -1.24
N GLY A 102 -7.62 -4.03 -0.50
CA GLY A 102 -7.76 -4.72 0.78
C GLY A 102 -8.13 -3.75 1.91
N ASP A 103 -8.71 -4.30 2.97
CA ASP A 103 -8.92 -3.57 4.23
C ASP A 103 -7.62 -3.63 5.07
N PHE A 104 -6.76 -2.66 4.87
CA PHE A 104 -5.44 -2.64 5.52
C PHE A 104 -5.49 -2.46 7.03
N ILE A 105 -6.51 -1.78 7.55
CA ILE A 105 -6.71 -1.67 9.00
C ILE A 105 -7.04 -3.06 9.54
N LYS A 106 -7.97 -3.77 8.91
CA LYS A 106 -8.34 -5.13 9.30
C LYS A 106 -7.18 -6.12 9.19
N GLU A 107 -6.31 -5.96 8.20
CA GLU A 107 -5.09 -6.77 8.08
C GLU A 107 -4.14 -6.54 9.25
N GLY A 108 -3.95 -5.28 9.67
CA GLY A 108 -3.16 -4.93 10.85
C GLY A 108 -3.74 -5.50 12.15
N GLU A 109 -5.06 -5.37 12.36
CA GLU A 109 -5.75 -5.97 13.51
C GLU A 109 -5.61 -7.50 13.51
N THR A 110 -5.78 -8.13 12.33
CA THR A 110 -5.64 -9.59 12.19
C THR A 110 -4.23 -10.05 12.56
N ALA A 111 -3.18 -9.31 12.18
CA ALA A 111 -1.82 -9.60 12.59
C ALA A 111 -1.62 -9.49 14.12
N GLY A 112 -2.24 -8.48 14.76
CA GLY A 112 -2.22 -8.34 16.21
C GLY A 112 -2.91 -9.51 16.91
N HIS A 113 -4.11 -9.87 16.50
CA HIS A 113 -4.82 -11.02 17.05
C HIS A 113 -4.11 -12.35 16.82
N TRP A 114 -3.48 -12.52 15.65
CA TRP A 114 -2.63 -13.67 15.40
C TRP A 114 -1.49 -13.76 16.42
N LEU A 115 -0.84 -12.65 16.74
CA LEU A 115 0.23 -12.62 17.74
C LEU A 115 -0.32 -12.98 19.14
N GLU A 116 -1.48 -12.47 19.55
CA GLU A 116 -2.13 -12.88 20.80
C GLU A 116 -2.33 -14.40 20.88
N ASP A 117 -2.88 -14.98 19.84
CA ASP A 117 -3.15 -16.42 19.78
C ASP A 117 -1.85 -17.25 19.71
N TYR A 118 -0.85 -16.76 19.00
CA TYR A 118 0.47 -17.39 18.97
C TYR A 118 1.12 -17.43 20.36
N LEU A 119 1.14 -16.31 21.08
CA LEU A 119 1.70 -16.24 22.44
C LEU A 119 0.94 -17.15 23.42
N LYS A 120 -0.40 -17.17 23.37
CA LYS A 120 -1.21 -18.13 24.13
C LYS A 120 -0.85 -19.57 23.81
N SER A 121 -0.66 -19.91 22.54
CA SER A 121 -0.30 -21.27 22.10
C SER A 121 1.09 -21.72 22.61
N LYS A 122 1.97 -20.75 22.91
CA LYS A 122 3.30 -20.98 23.48
C LYS A 122 3.31 -20.95 25.00
N ASN A 123 2.14 -20.80 25.66
CA ASN A 123 2.00 -20.66 27.10
C ASN A 123 2.83 -19.50 27.69
N VAL A 124 3.00 -18.42 26.91
CA VAL A 124 3.62 -17.18 27.39
C VAL A 124 2.72 -16.54 28.43
N SER A 125 3.29 -16.14 29.57
CA SER A 125 2.53 -15.52 30.65
C SER A 125 1.98 -14.15 30.22
N ALA A 126 0.78 -13.80 30.67
CA ALA A 126 0.22 -12.47 30.43
C ALA A 126 1.03 -11.32 31.08
N ASP A 127 1.85 -11.65 32.08
CA ASP A 127 2.74 -10.69 32.75
C ASP A 127 4.12 -10.59 32.09
N GLU A 128 4.43 -11.46 31.12
CA GLU A 128 5.69 -11.43 30.41
C GLU A 128 5.74 -10.28 29.42
N LYS A 129 6.82 -9.49 29.47
CA LYS A 129 7.03 -8.37 28.56
C LYS A 129 7.34 -8.88 27.15
N ILE A 130 6.56 -8.46 26.17
CA ILE A 130 6.70 -8.81 24.76
C ILE A 130 7.28 -7.63 24.01
N ASN A 131 8.50 -7.76 23.56
CA ASN A 131 9.18 -6.76 22.75
C ASN A 131 8.89 -7.01 21.26
N ILE A 132 8.47 -5.97 20.55
CA ILE A 132 8.04 -6.06 19.17
C ILE A 132 8.85 -5.06 18.32
N VAL A 133 9.30 -5.50 17.16
CA VAL A 133 9.81 -4.63 16.10
C VAL A 133 8.95 -4.80 14.85
N THR A 134 8.79 -3.76 14.06
CA THR A 134 7.96 -3.80 12.86
C THR A 134 8.74 -3.38 11.62
N LEU A 135 8.78 -4.26 10.62
CA LEU A 135 9.15 -3.91 9.26
C LEU A 135 7.93 -3.32 8.56
N GLN A 136 8.03 -2.05 8.18
CA GLN A 136 6.95 -1.35 7.48
C GLN A 136 7.20 -1.33 5.97
N GLY A 137 6.15 -1.11 5.20
CA GLY A 137 6.26 -0.81 3.78
C GLY A 137 6.67 0.64 3.51
N THR A 138 6.48 1.09 2.27
CA THR A 138 6.72 2.47 1.85
C THR A 138 5.92 3.43 2.71
N ILE A 139 6.61 4.35 3.38
CA ILE A 139 5.98 5.31 4.29
C ILE A 139 4.99 6.21 3.54
N GLY A 140 3.80 6.36 4.11
CA GLY A 140 2.71 7.13 3.52
C GLY A 140 1.87 6.38 2.48
N ALA A 141 2.20 5.13 2.15
CA ALA A 141 1.31 4.26 1.38
C ALA A 141 0.15 3.79 2.25
N SER A 142 -1.07 3.73 1.69
CA SER A 142 -2.28 3.33 2.45
C SER A 142 -2.15 1.97 3.11
N ALA A 143 -1.50 1.01 2.46
CA ALA A 143 -1.20 -0.29 3.02
C ALA A 143 -0.27 -0.22 4.25
N GLN A 144 0.70 0.68 4.25
CA GLN A 144 1.58 0.88 5.40
C GLN A 144 0.84 1.58 6.53
N VAL A 145 0.10 2.64 6.23
CA VAL A 145 -0.66 3.42 7.23
C VAL A 145 -1.72 2.52 7.88
N GLY A 146 -2.59 1.90 7.10
CA GLY A 146 -3.68 1.09 7.61
C GLY A 146 -3.21 -0.12 8.45
N ARG A 147 -2.20 -0.86 7.98
CA ARG A 147 -1.63 -1.99 8.76
C ARG A 147 -0.98 -1.52 10.06
N THR A 148 -0.32 -0.35 10.05
CA THR A 148 0.27 0.23 11.26
C THR A 148 -0.81 0.61 12.26
N ASP A 149 -1.87 1.27 11.82
CA ASP A 149 -2.96 1.73 12.68
C ASP A 149 -3.76 0.54 13.22
N GLY A 150 -4.08 -0.44 12.37
CA GLY A 150 -4.78 -1.66 12.77
C GLY A 150 -3.99 -2.46 13.81
N PHE A 151 -2.68 -2.65 13.62
CA PHE A 151 -1.83 -3.32 14.62
C PHE A 151 -1.76 -2.51 15.92
N ALA A 152 -1.69 -1.17 15.84
CA ALA A 152 -1.65 -0.30 17.01
C ALA A 152 -2.93 -0.38 17.84
N ASN A 153 -4.10 -0.62 17.23
CA ASN A 153 -5.36 -0.85 17.95
C ASN A 153 -5.26 -2.06 18.88
N ILE A 154 -4.64 -3.14 18.45
CA ILE A 154 -4.46 -4.36 19.27
C ILE A 154 -3.30 -4.20 20.25
N LEU A 155 -2.19 -3.57 19.83
CA LEU A 155 -1.07 -3.25 20.71
C LEU A 155 -1.54 -2.46 21.94
N GLY A 156 -2.41 -1.47 21.73
CA GLY A 156 -2.95 -0.64 22.82
C GLY A 156 -3.83 -1.38 23.83
N GLN A 157 -4.30 -2.58 23.51
CA GLN A 157 -5.09 -3.45 24.40
C GLN A 157 -4.22 -4.39 25.23
N ASN A 158 -2.94 -4.53 24.91
CA ASN A 158 -1.99 -5.46 25.52
C ASN A 158 -0.90 -4.68 26.27
N ALA A 159 -1.11 -4.42 27.57
CA ALA A 159 -0.24 -3.56 28.39
C ALA A 159 1.19 -4.10 28.55
N ASN A 160 1.41 -5.38 28.32
CA ASN A 160 2.72 -6.05 28.38
C ASN A 160 3.47 -6.04 27.03
N TRP A 161 2.86 -5.50 25.97
CA TRP A 161 3.49 -5.38 24.64
C TRP A 161 4.21 -4.04 24.49
N ASP A 162 5.46 -4.09 24.04
CA ASP A 162 6.30 -2.90 23.86
C ASP A 162 6.82 -2.84 22.41
N MET A 163 6.44 -1.80 21.68
CA MET A 163 6.92 -1.53 20.33
C MET A 163 8.27 -0.83 20.38
N LEU A 164 9.36 -1.59 20.27
CA LEU A 164 10.73 -1.09 20.37
C LEU A 164 11.13 -0.23 19.17
N ALA A 165 10.76 -0.65 17.97
CA ALA A 165 11.12 0.06 16.74
C ALA A 165 10.17 -0.24 15.58
N LYS A 166 10.04 0.75 14.69
CA LYS A 166 9.38 0.62 13.39
C LYS A 166 10.30 1.20 12.33
N GLN A 167 10.57 0.45 11.26
CA GLN A 167 11.42 0.93 10.17
C GLN A 167 10.91 0.43 8.83
N THR A 168 11.04 1.28 7.81
CA THR A 168 10.58 0.93 6.46
C THR A 168 11.53 -0.02 5.76
N GLY A 169 10.98 -1.09 5.18
CA GLY A 169 11.60 -1.97 4.19
C GLY A 169 11.15 -1.65 2.76
N GLU A 170 10.38 -0.54 2.57
CA GLU A 170 9.97 -0.01 1.24
C GLU A 170 9.23 -1.03 0.36
N PHE A 171 8.66 -2.08 0.94
CA PHE A 171 8.09 -3.24 0.27
C PHE A 171 9.10 -4.02 -0.60
N THR A 172 10.41 -3.80 -0.41
CA THR A 172 11.45 -4.55 -1.12
C THR A 172 12.08 -5.62 -0.23
N GLN A 173 12.41 -6.77 -0.81
CA GLN A 173 13.05 -7.86 -0.07
C GLN A 173 14.43 -7.45 0.47
N SER A 174 15.24 -6.78 -0.35
CA SER A 174 16.60 -6.37 0.03
C SER A 174 16.59 -5.39 1.21
N LYS A 175 15.72 -4.37 1.16
CA LYS A 175 15.62 -3.39 2.24
C LYS A 175 15.01 -4.00 3.52
N GLY A 176 14.03 -4.88 3.38
CA GLY A 176 13.47 -5.63 4.50
C GLY A 176 14.52 -6.49 5.21
N GLN A 177 15.39 -7.17 4.45
CA GLN A 177 16.50 -7.94 5.00
C GLN A 177 17.50 -7.04 5.74
N GLU A 178 17.95 -5.94 5.14
CA GLU A 178 18.87 -4.98 5.75
C GLU A 178 18.33 -4.45 7.09
N VAL A 179 17.06 -4.06 7.12
CA VAL A 179 16.42 -3.57 8.34
C VAL A 179 16.29 -4.65 9.40
N MET A 180 15.93 -5.89 9.02
CA MET A 180 15.84 -6.99 9.98
C MET A 180 17.20 -7.36 10.55
N GLU A 181 18.26 -7.38 9.76
CA GLU A 181 19.63 -7.56 10.25
C GLU A 181 20.06 -6.48 11.25
N SER A 182 19.60 -5.23 11.04
CA SER A 182 19.83 -4.15 11.98
C SER A 182 19.07 -4.35 13.28
N PHE A 183 17.80 -4.77 13.23
CA PHE A 183 17.01 -5.08 14.42
C PHE A 183 17.62 -6.20 15.25
N LEU A 184 18.04 -7.29 14.60
CA LEU A 184 18.69 -8.43 15.28
C LEU A 184 20.03 -8.07 15.94
N LYS A 185 20.72 -7.01 15.48
CA LYS A 185 21.94 -6.52 16.12
C LYS A 185 21.67 -5.56 17.29
N GLN A 186 20.52 -4.89 17.27
CA GLN A 186 20.17 -3.85 18.23
C GLN A 186 19.34 -4.39 19.40
N PHE A 187 18.52 -5.41 19.16
CA PHE A 187 17.55 -5.94 20.11
C PHE A 187 17.77 -7.46 20.32
N ASP A 188 18.92 -7.80 20.89
CA ASP A 188 19.25 -9.17 21.29
C ASP A 188 18.38 -9.66 22.46
#